data_2d56e4c93e13cb2ed89c367a9073c02d
#
_entry.id   2d56e4c93e13cb2ed89c367a9073c02d
#
_cell.length_a   1.000
_cell.length_b   1.000
_cell.length_c   1.000
_cell.angle_alpha   90.00
_cell.angle_beta   90.00
_cell.angle_gamma   90.00
#
_symmetry.space_group_name_H-M   'P 1'
#
loop_
_entity.id
_entity.type
_entity.pdbx_description
1 polymer ?
#
loop_
_entity_poly.entity_id
_entity_poly.type
_entity_poly.pdbx_seq_one_letter_code
_entity_poly.pdbx_strand_id
1 'polypeptide(L)'
;VQQFIEELDQKERLRAKKDGETYLVETHLFHRFYIENRQVVGETKDDHFILTGPLYQLSQDLPIYFLKISQSEIINTKEIDQLYFTSSGSVQINLKNGTITYSSRRYLKAIKEKLSC
;
A
#
# COMPACT_ATOMS: atom_id res chain seq x y z
N VAL A 1 14.06 24.84 5.05
CA VAL A 1 12.67 24.87 5.48
C VAL A 1 11.74 24.56 4.31
N GLN A 2 11.95 25.23 3.18
CA GLN A 2 11.15 24.97 1.99
C GLN A 2 11.31 23.54 1.52
N GLN A 3 12.52 23.02 1.51
CA GLN A 3 12.81 21.67 1.10
C GLN A 3 12.14 20.65 2.02
N PHE A 4 12.11 20.94 3.32
CA PHE A 4 11.48 20.07 4.30
C PHE A 4 9.97 19.97 4.05
N ILE A 5 9.33 21.09 3.72
CA ILE A 5 7.91 21.11 3.41
C ILE A 5 7.62 20.29 2.15
N GLU A 6 8.48 20.40 1.14
CA GLU A 6 8.33 19.63 -0.10
C GLU A 6 8.44 18.13 0.15
N GLU A 7 9.37 17.71 1.03
CA GLU A 7 9.51 16.30 1.37
C GLU A 7 8.26 15.77 2.08
N LEU A 8 7.68 16.55 2.97
CA LEU A 8 6.44 16.16 3.64
C LEU A 8 5.30 16.00 2.64
N ASP A 9 5.20 16.93 1.68
CA ASP A 9 4.18 16.84 0.65
C ASP A 9 4.33 15.60 -0.20
N GLN A 10 5.57 15.21 -0.52
CA GLN A 10 5.82 14.01 -1.31
C GLN A 10 5.36 12.74 -0.59
N LYS A 11 5.47 12.71 0.74
CA LYS A 11 4.99 11.58 1.53
C LYS A 11 3.50 11.61 1.77
N GLU A 12 2.94 12.80 1.86
CA GLU A 12 1.52 12.97 2.18
C GLU A 12 0.62 12.90 0.97
N ARG A 13 1.14 13.13 -0.22
CA ARG A 13 0.38 13.08 -1.46
C ARG A 13 1.17 12.38 -2.54
N LEU A 14 0.46 11.66 -3.39
CA LEU A 14 1.04 10.94 -4.50
C LEU A 14 0.42 11.40 -5.81
N ARG A 15 1.25 11.44 -6.85
CA ARG A 15 0.74 11.66 -8.20
C ARG A 15 0.17 10.35 -8.71
N ALA A 16 -1.10 10.38 -9.09
CA ALA A 16 -1.79 9.20 -9.53
C ALA A 16 -2.65 9.55 -10.75
N LYS A 17 -2.77 8.61 -11.67
CA LYS A 17 -3.47 8.84 -12.92
C LYS A 17 -4.79 8.10 -12.94
N LYS A 18 -5.80 8.76 -13.47
CA LYS A 18 -7.10 8.17 -13.70
C LYS A 18 -7.70 8.79 -14.95
N ASP A 19 -8.11 7.94 -15.89
CA ASP A 19 -8.72 8.38 -17.15
C ASP A 19 -7.87 9.40 -17.90
N GLY A 20 -6.54 9.20 -17.90
CA GLY A 20 -5.60 10.04 -18.62
C GLY A 20 -5.24 11.34 -17.94
N GLU A 21 -5.81 11.62 -16.76
CA GLU A 21 -5.51 12.83 -16.02
C GLU A 21 -4.70 12.53 -14.76
N THR A 22 -3.88 13.48 -14.35
CA THR A 22 -3.04 13.34 -13.16
C THR A 22 -3.68 14.07 -11.98
N TYR A 23 -3.77 13.35 -10.87
CA TYR A 23 -4.31 13.89 -9.63
C TYR A 23 -3.25 13.83 -8.54
N LEU A 24 -3.31 14.73 -7.59
CA LEU A 24 -2.56 14.64 -6.35
C LEU A 24 -3.51 14.07 -5.31
N VAL A 25 -3.25 12.84 -4.91
CA VAL A 25 -4.12 12.11 -3.99
C VAL A 25 -3.43 12.00 -2.63
N GLU A 26 -4.14 12.31 -1.57
CA GLU A 26 -3.59 12.16 -0.23
C GLU A 26 -3.25 10.70 0.02
N THR A 27 -2.02 10.46 0.44
CA THR A 27 -1.48 9.11 0.55
C THR A 27 -2.28 8.23 1.50
N HIS A 28 -2.76 8.80 2.61
CA HIS A 28 -3.52 8.03 3.60
C HIS A 28 -4.86 7.52 3.09
N LEU A 29 -5.35 8.05 1.97
CA LEU A 29 -6.60 7.56 1.38
C LEU A 29 -6.45 6.24 0.65
N PHE A 30 -5.21 5.85 0.33
CA PHE A 30 -4.99 4.57 -0.33
C PHE A 30 -5.09 3.43 0.68
N HIS A 31 -5.86 2.41 0.33
CA HIS A 31 -5.98 1.19 1.12
C HIS A 31 -4.86 0.22 0.79
N ARG A 32 -4.46 0.16 -0.47
CA ARG A 32 -3.40 -0.73 -0.92
C ARG A 32 -2.91 -0.32 -2.29
N PHE A 33 -1.74 -0.84 -2.63
CA PHE A 33 -1.16 -0.74 -3.98
C PHE A 33 -0.83 -2.15 -4.43
N TYR A 34 -1.13 -2.46 -5.67
CA TYR A 34 -0.86 -3.79 -6.20
C TYR A 34 -0.53 -3.71 -7.69
N ILE A 35 0.03 -4.79 -8.23
CA ILE A 35 0.40 -4.84 -9.65
C ILE A 35 -0.71 -5.53 -10.42
N GLU A 36 -1.18 -4.86 -11.48
CA GLU A 36 -2.15 -5.41 -12.39
C GLU A 36 -1.79 -4.94 -13.80
N ASN A 37 -1.74 -5.88 -14.74
CA ASN A 37 -1.34 -5.57 -16.13
C ASN A 37 -0.03 -4.79 -16.20
N ARG A 38 0.96 -5.20 -15.39
CA ARG A 38 2.30 -4.60 -15.34
C ARG A 38 2.30 -3.15 -14.87
N GLN A 39 1.22 -2.70 -14.27
CA GLN A 39 1.11 -1.36 -13.73
C GLN A 39 0.85 -1.43 -12.24
N VAL A 40 1.30 -0.39 -11.52
CA VAL A 40 0.97 -0.26 -10.11
C VAL A 40 -0.37 0.44 -10.00
N VAL A 41 -1.32 -0.22 -9.35
CA VAL A 41 -2.66 0.32 -9.11
C VAL A 41 -2.78 0.69 -7.65
N GLY A 42 -3.25 1.90 -7.37
CA GLY A 42 -3.57 2.34 -6.01
C GLY A 42 -5.06 2.38 -5.83
N GLU A 43 -5.55 1.76 -4.77
CA GLU A 43 -6.98 1.65 -4.48
C GLU A 43 -7.36 2.54 -3.32
N THR A 44 -8.34 3.42 -3.55
CA THR A 44 -8.96 4.22 -2.50
C THR A 44 -10.39 3.70 -2.28
N LYS A 45 -11.13 4.37 -1.41
CA LYS A 45 -12.51 3.96 -1.12
C LYS A 45 -13.38 3.89 -2.38
N ASP A 46 -13.23 4.88 -3.25
CA ASP A 46 -14.13 5.01 -4.39
C ASP A 46 -13.43 4.87 -5.75
N ASP A 47 -12.12 4.84 -5.78
CA ASP A 47 -11.38 4.96 -7.03
C ASP A 47 -10.19 4.02 -7.12
N HIS A 48 -9.77 3.79 -8.35
CA HIS A 48 -8.51 3.11 -8.66
C HIS A 48 -7.67 4.05 -9.51
N PHE A 49 -6.41 4.20 -9.14
CA PHE A 49 -5.47 5.07 -9.85
C PHE A 49 -4.27 4.27 -10.32
N ILE A 50 -3.61 4.75 -11.35
CA ILE A 50 -2.36 4.18 -11.84
C ILE A 50 -1.21 5.02 -11.33
N LEU A 51 -0.22 4.39 -10.72
CA LEU A 51 0.99 5.05 -10.24
C LEU A 51 2.13 4.75 -11.21
N THR A 52 2.98 5.74 -11.44
CA THR A 52 4.13 5.59 -12.33
C THR A 52 5.29 4.96 -11.57
N GLY A 53 6.01 4.06 -12.22
CA GLY A 53 7.19 3.44 -11.65
C GLY A 53 6.93 2.11 -10.98
N PRO A 54 7.99 1.42 -10.58
CA PRO A 54 7.87 0.09 -9.99
C PRO A 54 7.42 0.14 -8.54
N LEU A 55 6.79 -0.95 -8.10
CA LEU A 55 6.25 -1.05 -6.76
C LEU A 55 7.34 -0.91 -5.68
N TYR A 56 8.54 -1.46 -5.93
CA TYR A 56 9.60 -1.40 -4.93
C TYR A 56 10.04 0.04 -4.65
N GLN A 57 10.01 0.89 -5.66
CA GLN A 57 10.37 2.28 -5.47
C GLN A 57 9.26 3.02 -4.71
N LEU A 58 8.02 2.75 -5.04
CA LEU A 58 6.90 3.31 -4.32
C LEU A 58 6.99 2.96 -2.83
N SER A 59 7.35 1.71 -2.50
CA SER A 59 7.43 1.29 -1.11
C SER A 59 8.46 2.08 -0.30
N GLN A 60 9.52 2.59 -0.96
CA GLN A 60 10.52 3.41 -0.31
C GLN A 60 10.02 4.82 -0.03
N ASP A 61 9.08 5.30 -0.83
CA ASP A 61 8.58 6.68 -0.73
C ASP A 61 7.34 6.80 0.14
N LEU A 62 6.71 5.68 0.51
CA LEU A 62 5.49 5.70 1.29
C LEU A 62 5.76 5.94 2.78
N PRO A 63 4.78 6.53 3.49
CA PRO A 63 4.87 6.63 4.94
C PRO A 63 5.02 5.28 5.62
N ILE A 64 5.54 5.32 6.86
CA ILE A 64 5.91 4.11 7.58
C ILE A 64 4.73 3.16 7.86
N TYR A 65 3.50 3.67 7.82
CA TYR A 65 2.33 2.82 8.10
C TYR A 65 1.90 1.96 6.91
N PHE A 66 2.58 2.08 5.76
CA PHE A 66 2.39 1.15 4.66
C PHE A 66 3.33 -0.04 4.80
N LEU A 67 2.85 -1.21 4.47
CA LEU A 67 3.59 -2.46 4.66
C LEU A 67 3.53 -3.31 3.40
N LYS A 68 4.70 -3.67 2.89
CA LYS A 68 4.78 -4.58 1.76
C LYS A 68 4.53 -6.01 2.26
N ILE A 69 3.56 -6.69 1.65
CA ILE A 69 3.13 -8.01 2.09
C ILE A 69 3.45 -9.10 1.07
N SER A 70 3.88 -8.71 -0.12
CA SER A 70 4.33 -9.63 -1.16
C SER A 70 5.14 -8.84 -2.18
N GLN A 71 5.68 -9.53 -3.17
CA GLN A 71 6.40 -8.84 -4.24
C GLN A 71 5.50 -7.91 -5.04
N SER A 72 4.19 -8.14 -5.00
CA SER A 72 3.25 -7.42 -5.84
C SER A 72 2.20 -6.61 -5.07
N GLU A 73 2.34 -6.47 -3.75
CA GLU A 73 1.32 -5.74 -3.00
C GLU A 73 1.86 -5.05 -1.74
N ILE A 74 1.36 -3.84 -1.53
CA ILE A 74 1.61 -3.02 -0.31
C ILE A 74 0.25 -2.66 0.25
N ILE A 75 0.09 -2.74 1.57
CA ILE A 75 -1.17 -2.38 2.22
C ILE A 75 -0.96 -1.23 3.20
N ASN A 76 -2.03 -0.49 3.45
CA ASN A 76 -2.08 0.54 4.48
C ASN A 76 -2.49 -0.15 5.78
N THR A 77 -1.57 -0.21 6.76
CA THR A 77 -1.84 -0.92 8.01
C THR A 77 -2.97 -0.31 8.82
N LYS A 78 -3.28 0.97 8.60
CA LYS A 78 -4.40 1.63 9.27
C LYS A 78 -5.75 1.12 8.75
N GLU A 79 -5.77 0.46 7.59
CA GLU A 79 -6.97 -0.08 6.98
C GLU A 79 -7.17 -1.57 7.26
N ILE A 80 -6.32 -2.16 8.10
CA ILE A 80 -6.49 -3.57 8.49
C ILE A 80 -7.63 -3.69 9.48
N ASP A 81 -8.55 -4.58 9.16
CA ASP A 81 -9.64 -4.93 10.08
C ASP A 81 -9.28 -6.16 10.89
N GLN A 82 -8.75 -7.19 10.22
CA GLN A 82 -8.49 -8.46 10.87
C GLN A 82 -7.37 -9.22 10.18
N LEU A 83 -6.59 -9.96 10.98
CA LEU A 83 -5.52 -10.82 10.49
C LEU A 83 -5.79 -12.27 10.87
N TYR A 84 -5.55 -13.19 9.93
CA TYR A 84 -5.63 -14.61 10.20
C TYR A 84 -4.33 -15.25 9.79
N PHE A 85 -3.62 -15.84 10.76
CA PHE A 85 -2.36 -16.53 10.52
C PHE A 85 -2.68 -17.96 10.12
N THR A 86 -2.32 -18.34 8.90
CA THR A 86 -2.63 -19.66 8.38
C THR A 86 -1.55 -20.66 8.75
N SER A 87 -1.87 -21.97 8.68
CA SER A 87 -0.91 -23.01 8.97
C SER A 87 0.18 -23.10 7.90
N SER A 88 -0.05 -22.58 6.70
CA SER A 88 0.93 -22.57 5.61
C SER A 88 1.98 -21.47 5.74
N GLY A 89 1.83 -20.57 6.71
CA GLY A 89 2.76 -19.46 6.92
C GLY A 89 2.41 -18.19 6.20
N SER A 90 1.31 -18.16 5.44
CA SER A 90 0.78 -16.91 4.89
C SER A 90 -0.12 -16.25 5.91
N VAL A 91 -0.45 -14.98 5.66
CA VAL A 91 -1.39 -14.24 6.50
C VAL A 91 -2.54 -13.79 5.63
N GLN A 92 -3.75 -14.10 6.04
CA GLN A 92 -4.94 -13.53 5.41
C GLN A 92 -5.21 -12.19 6.06
N ILE A 93 -5.34 -11.16 5.24
CA ILE A 93 -5.50 -9.79 5.70
C ILE A 93 -6.84 -9.28 5.21
N ASN A 94 -7.72 -8.97 6.15
CA ASN A 94 -9.02 -8.40 5.84
C ASN A 94 -8.96 -6.90 6.05
N LEU A 95 -9.23 -6.15 5.00
CA LEU A 95 -9.24 -4.69 5.08
C LEU A 95 -10.63 -4.18 5.43
N LYS A 96 -10.70 -2.98 5.98
CA LYS A 96 -11.97 -2.38 6.43
C LYS A 96 -12.96 -2.18 5.29
N ASN A 97 -12.48 -2.06 4.07
CA ASN A 97 -13.36 -1.91 2.90
C ASN A 97 -13.92 -3.24 2.38
N GLY A 98 -13.64 -4.34 3.08
CA GLY A 98 -14.11 -5.66 2.68
C GLY A 98 -13.16 -6.45 1.79
N THR A 99 -12.07 -5.82 1.34
CA THR A 99 -11.07 -6.53 0.53
C THR A 99 -10.33 -7.55 1.39
N ILE A 100 -10.14 -8.74 0.84
CA ILE A 100 -9.35 -9.79 1.47
C ILE A 100 -8.12 -10.03 0.61
N THR A 101 -6.95 -9.99 1.23
CA THR A 101 -5.70 -10.25 0.53
C THR A 101 -4.81 -11.16 1.37
N TYR A 102 -3.75 -11.66 0.77
CA TYR A 102 -2.87 -12.63 1.42
C TYR A 102 -1.43 -12.23 1.25
N SER A 103 -0.66 -12.31 2.34
CA SER A 103 0.77 -12.11 2.26
C SER A 103 1.44 -13.35 1.67
N SER A 104 2.63 -13.18 1.13
CA SER A 104 3.47 -14.35 0.84
C SER A 104 4.17 -14.78 2.13
N ARG A 105 4.50 -16.07 2.21
CA ARG A 105 5.16 -16.63 3.41
C ARG A 105 6.47 -15.92 3.73
N ARG A 106 7.17 -15.46 2.70
CA ARG A 106 8.43 -14.73 2.84
C ARG A 106 8.29 -13.49 3.71
N TYR A 107 7.11 -12.88 3.75
CA TYR A 107 6.87 -11.63 4.46
C TYR A 107 6.27 -11.80 5.86
N LEU A 108 6.07 -13.05 6.30
CA LEU A 108 5.47 -13.33 7.61
C LEU A 108 6.21 -12.65 8.76
N LYS A 109 7.55 -12.78 8.76
CA LYS A 109 8.36 -12.19 9.83
C LYS A 109 8.23 -10.68 9.86
N ALA A 110 8.29 -10.04 8.69
CA ALA A 110 8.17 -8.58 8.60
C ALA A 110 6.81 -8.12 9.09
N ILE A 111 5.75 -8.86 8.75
CA ILE A 111 4.40 -8.53 9.19
C ILE A 111 4.28 -8.62 10.71
N LYS A 112 4.80 -9.69 11.30
CA LYS A 112 4.75 -9.85 12.76
C LYS A 112 5.52 -8.76 13.46
N GLU A 113 6.71 -8.40 12.97
CA GLU A 113 7.51 -7.34 13.56
C GLU A 113 6.81 -5.98 13.47
N LYS A 114 6.26 -5.67 12.29
CA LYS A 114 5.61 -4.39 12.05
C LYS A 114 4.36 -4.20 12.88
N LEU A 115 3.58 -5.27 13.03
CA LEU A 115 2.28 -5.21 13.70
C LEU A 115 2.34 -5.72 15.14
N SER A 116 3.50 -6.05 15.63
CA SER A 116 3.72 -6.51 17.02
C SER A 116 2.90 -7.74 17.38
N CYS A 117 2.79 -8.67 16.44
CA CYS A 117 2.04 -9.92 16.64
C CYS A 117 2.94 -11.04 17.15
#